data_81e62e0decdd0a91873383cff8f0034a
#
_entry.id   81e62e0decdd0a91873383cff8f0034a
#
_cell.length_a   1.000
_cell.length_b   1.000
_cell.length_c   1.000
_cell.angle_alpha   90.00
_cell.angle_beta   90.00
_cell.angle_gamma   90.00
#
_symmetry.space_group_name_H-M   'P 1'
#
loop_
_entity.id
_entity.type
_entity.pdbx_description
1 polymer ?
#
loop_
_entity_poly.entity_id
_entity_poly.type
_entity_poly.pdbx_seq_one_letter_code
_entity_poly.pdbx_strand_id
1 'polypeptide(L)'
;FHSAPVVRLADAKQMQLGHAAEADTRWRIYAFAGSADTSESSAIHTLADWLEQDANSPVVQYTKAGQDIDSVIDFRAVFQQTFDQLNYENMPSLLIPKKGRLGIQDHEKVFCVDHKGLGDIYDMRGINREQGCMIVVRPDQYIAQVLPLNATAELTKFFGNIFVK
;
A
#
# COMPACT_ATOMS: atom_id res chain seq x y z
N PHE A 1 -8.67 3.31 10.91
CA PHE A 1 -7.79 3.85 9.84
C PHE A 1 -8.60 4.69 8.84
N HIS A 2 -9.56 5.45 9.30
CA HIS A 2 -10.53 6.10 8.42
C HIS A 2 -10.05 7.46 7.89
N SER A 3 -9.58 8.34 8.74
CA SER A 3 -9.31 9.74 8.38
C SER A 3 -7.84 9.98 8.03
N ALA A 4 -7.62 10.75 7.06
CA ALA A 4 -6.59 11.70 6.66
C ALA A 4 -6.68 11.91 5.15
N PRO A 5 -6.62 13.14 4.68
CA PRO A 5 -6.79 13.47 3.27
C PRO A 5 -5.59 13.01 2.45
N VAL A 6 -5.90 12.50 1.27
CA VAL A 6 -4.94 12.13 0.23
C VAL A 6 -5.52 12.47 -1.14
N VAL A 7 -4.67 12.48 -2.15
CA VAL A 7 -5.08 12.54 -3.56
C VAL A 7 -4.79 11.17 -4.20
N ARG A 8 -5.80 10.57 -4.82
CA ARG A 8 -5.60 9.36 -5.61
C ARG A 8 -4.92 9.71 -6.94
N LEU A 9 -3.84 9.01 -7.28
CA LEU A 9 -3.04 9.34 -8.45
C LEU A 9 -3.81 9.16 -9.77
N ALA A 10 -4.69 8.16 -9.86
CA ALA A 10 -5.40 7.79 -11.08
C ALA A 10 -6.24 8.93 -11.69
N ASP A 11 -6.88 9.73 -10.86
CA ASP A 11 -7.87 10.72 -11.28
C ASP A 11 -7.73 12.06 -10.53
N ALA A 12 -6.63 12.24 -9.79
CA ALA A 12 -6.38 13.40 -8.95
C ALA A 12 -7.51 13.69 -7.94
N LYS A 13 -8.26 12.66 -7.54
CA LYS A 13 -9.38 12.79 -6.62
C LYS A 13 -8.93 12.94 -5.18
N GLN A 14 -9.33 14.05 -4.56
CA GLN A 14 -9.19 14.23 -3.12
C GLN A 14 -10.16 13.31 -2.36
N MET A 15 -9.66 12.61 -1.36
CA MET A 15 -10.47 11.70 -0.56
C MET A 15 -9.83 11.44 0.81
N GLN A 16 -10.59 10.88 1.73
CA GLN A 16 -10.03 10.30 2.95
C GLN A 16 -9.44 8.93 2.62
N LEU A 17 -8.21 8.64 3.05
CA LEU A 17 -7.52 7.39 2.69
C LEU A 17 -8.34 6.13 3.04
N GLY A 18 -9.02 6.13 4.17
CA GLY A 18 -9.88 5.02 4.57
C GLY A 18 -11.09 4.79 3.66
N HIS A 19 -11.55 5.80 2.92
CA HIS A 19 -12.64 5.63 1.96
C HIS A 19 -12.23 4.86 0.69
N ALA A 20 -10.93 4.71 0.45
CA ALA A 20 -10.43 3.88 -0.63
C ALA A 20 -10.56 2.38 -0.33
N ALA A 21 -10.86 2.01 0.92
CA ALA A 21 -11.00 0.62 1.35
C ALA A 21 -12.48 0.21 1.37
N GLU A 22 -12.84 -0.76 0.56
CA GLU A 22 -14.16 -1.39 0.60
C GLU A 22 -14.26 -2.41 1.74
N ALA A 23 -15.48 -2.70 2.20
CA ALA A 23 -15.76 -3.75 3.18
C ALA A 23 -15.77 -5.13 2.49
N ASP A 24 -14.60 -5.66 2.20
CA ASP A 24 -14.39 -6.84 1.34
C ASP A 24 -13.61 -7.98 2.01
N THR A 25 -13.46 -7.91 3.33
CA THR A 25 -12.73 -8.88 4.17
C THR A 25 -11.22 -8.93 3.96
N ARG A 26 -10.65 -8.15 3.04
CA ARG A 26 -9.21 -8.13 2.79
C ARG A 26 -8.44 -7.41 3.90
N TRP A 27 -7.26 -7.91 4.21
CA TRP A 27 -6.25 -7.17 4.93
C TRP A 27 -5.61 -6.14 4.02
N ARG A 28 -5.10 -5.05 4.59
CA ARG A 28 -4.41 -4.03 3.81
C ARG A 28 -3.06 -3.68 4.40
N ILE A 29 -2.10 -3.46 3.53
CA ILE A 29 -0.80 -2.90 3.87
C ILE A 29 -0.72 -1.54 3.18
N TYR A 30 -0.70 -0.47 3.96
CA TYR A 30 -0.45 0.88 3.47
C TYR A 30 1.02 1.22 3.69
N ALA A 31 1.79 1.33 2.61
CA ALA A 31 3.18 1.77 2.67
C ALA A 31 3.26 3.28 2.45
N PHE A 32 3.79 3.98 3.42
CA PHE A 32 4.08 5.42 3.35
C PHE A 32 5.53 5.60 2.93
N ALA A 33 5.77 6.15 1.76
CA ALA A 33 7.11 6.34 1.22
C ALA A 33 7.95 7.24 2.15
N GLY A 34 9.17 6.82 2.44
CA GLY A 34 10.19 7.69 3.03
C GLY A 34 10.80 8.55 1.94
N SER A 35 11.31 9.73 2.27
CA SER A 35 11.93 10.71 1.38
C SER A 35 11.32 10.80 -0.05
N ALA A 36 11.94 11.57 -0.92
CA ALA A 36 11.43 11.78 -2.29
C ALA A 36 11.92 10.72 -3.30
N ASP A 37 12.42 9.56 -2.85
CA ASP A 37 12.92 8.53 -3.74
C ASP A 37 11.76 7.70 -4.34
N THR A 38 11.57 7.83 -5.65
CA THR A 38 10.61 7.06 -6.46
C THR A 38 11.31 6.16 -7.47
N SER A 39 12.63 5.98 -7.34
CA SER A 39 13.40 5.09 -8.23
C SER A 39 13.05 3.61 -8.00
N GLU A 40 13.43 2.76 -8.93
CA GLU A 40 13.29 1.30 -8.81
C GLU A 40 14.04 0.70 -7.60
N SER A 41 15.02 1.42 -7.05
CA SER A 41 15.74 1.04 -5.83
C SER A 41 15.12 1.60 -4.54
N SER A 42 14.01 2.31 -4.62
CA SER A 42 13.35 2.87 -3.44
C SER A 42 12.82 1.78 -2.50
N ALA A 43 12.64 2.14 -1.22
CA ALA A 43 12.12 1.21 -0.23
C ALA A 43 10.70 0.70 -0.57
N ILE A 44 9.90 1.51 -1.26
CA ILE A 44 8.56 1.09 -1.75
C ILE A 44 8.69 0.01 -2.83
N HIS A 45 9.58 0.19 -3.82
CA HIS A 45 9.82 -0.81 -4.86
C HIS A 45 10.35 -2.10 -4.26
N THR A 46 11.38 -2.01 -3.41
CA THR A 46 11.96 -3.18 -2.73
C THR A 46 10.91 -3.96 -1.94
N LEU A 47 10.03 -3.26 -1.20
CA LEU A 47 8.94 -3.89 -0.46
C LEU A 47 7.90 -4.52 -1.39
N ALA A 48 7.51 -3.82 -2.46
CA ALA A 48 6.53 -4.33 -3.42
C ALA A 48 7.02 -5.57 -4.15
N ASP A 49 8.27 -5.56 -4.63
CA ASP A 49 8.90 -6.70 -5.29
C ASP A 49 9.00 -7.91 -4.35
N TRP A 50 9.40 -7.67 -3.09
CA TRP A 50 9.42 -8.73 -2.09
C TRP A 50 8.01 -9.29 -1.82
N LEU A 51 7.01 -8.42 -1.69
CA LEU A 51 5.62 -8.85 -1.47
C LEU A 51 5.08 -9.68 -2.65
N GLU A 52 5.46 -9.35 -3.87
CA GLU A 52 4.96 -10.00 -5.08
C GLU A 52 5.68 -11.31 -5.41
N GLN A 53 6.99 -11.44 -5.07
CA GLN A 53 7.85 -12.49 -5.61
C GLN A 53 8.42 -13.46 -4.57
N ASP A 54 8.62 -13.01 -3.32
CA ASP A 54 9.29 -13.84 -2.32
C ASP A 54 8.36 -14.91 -1.74
N ALA A 55 8.85 -16.15 -1.67
CA ALA A 55 8.09 -17.28 -1.13
C ALA A 55 7.68 -17.12 0.35
N ASN A 56 8.38 -16.27 1.11
CA ASN A 56 8.05 -15.95 2.51
C ASN A 56 7.08 -14.77 2.63
N SER A 57 6.78 -14.09 1.52
CA SER A 57 5.81 -13.01 1.51
C SER A 57 4.42 -13.51 1.87
N PRO A 58 3.70 -12.82 2.74
CA PRO A 58 2.33 -13.20 3.07
C PRO A 58 1.38 -13.06 1.87
N VAL A 59 1.65 -12.17 0.93
CA VAL A 59 0.87 -12.04 -0.32
C VAL A 59 0.98 -13.33 -1.12
N VAL A 60 2.20 -13.84 -1.36
CA VAL A 60 2.44 -15.08 -2.10
C VAL A 60 1.90 -16.30 -1.34
N GLN A 61 2.13 -16.36 0.00
CA GLN A 61 1.74 -17.52 0.80
C GLN A 61 0.23 -17.73 0.92
N TYR A 62 -0.55 -16.64 0.95
CA TYR A 62 -1.99 -16.72 1.25
C TYR A 62 -2.89 -16.43 0.05
N THR A 63 -2.35 -15.98 -1.09
CA THR A 63 -3.09 -15.87 -2.34
C THR A 63 -3.19 -17.25 -3.01
N LYS A 64 -4.39 -17.73 -3.22
CA LYS A 64 -4.61 -19.03 -3.87
C LYS A 64 -4.32 -18.94 -5.37
N ALA A 65 -3.84 -20.05 -5.93
CA ALA A 65 -3.60 -20.13 -7.37
C ALA A 65 -4.86 -19.76 -8.18
N GLY A 66 -4.71 -18.90 -9.17
CA GLY A 66 -5.79 -18.42 -10.03
C GLY A 66 -6.65 -17.28 -9.45
N GLN A 67 -6.35 -16.81 -8.25
CA GLN A 67 -6.94 -15.59 -7.71
C GLN A 67 -6.08 -14.37 -8.01
N ASP A 68 -6.69 -13.19 -7.96
CA ASP A 68 -5.97 -11.92 -8.06
C ASP A 68 -4.97 -11.79 -6.89
N ILE A 69 -3.80 -11.22 -7.17
CA ILE A 69 -2.71 -11.15 -6.19
C ILE A 69 -3.08 -10.41 -4.91
N ASP A 70 -4.04 -9.52 -4.98
CA ASP A 70 -4.55 -8.73 -3.87
C ASP A 70 -5.86 -9.27 -3.27
N SER A 71 -6.20 -10.53 -3.54
CA SER A 71 -7.47 -11.13 -3.08
C SER A 71 -7.56 -11.33 -1.56
N VAL A 72 -6.44 -11.47 -0.87
CA VAL A 72 -6.35 -11.65 0.58
C VAL A 72 -5.71 -10.45 1.26
N ILE A 73 -4.60 -9.98 0.73
CA ILE A 73 -3.83 -8.84 1.25
C ILE A 73 -3.67 -7.81 0.13
N ASP A 74 -4.25 -6.64 0.32
CA ASP A 74 -4.27 -5.53 -0.61
C ASP A 74 -3.16 -4.53 -0.26
N PHE A 75 -2.15 -4.40 -1.11
CA PHE A 75 -1.03 -3.48 -0.94
C PHE A 75 -1.33 -2.14 -1.60
N ARG A 76 -1.11 -1.05 -0.86
CA ARG A 76 -1.35 0.33 -1.29
C ARG A 76 -0.20 1.21 -0.85
N ALA A 77 0.08 2.28 -1.61
CA ALA A 77 1.16 3.21 -1.27
C ALA A 77 0.69 4.66 -1.23
N VAL A 78 1.31 5.42 -0.32
CA VAL A 78 1.14 6.88 -0.19
C VAL A 78 2.50 7.52 -0.39
N PHE A 79 2.62 8.43 -1.35
CA PHE A 79 3.84 9.15 -1.69
C PHE A 79 3.77 10.59 -1.18
N GLN A 80 4.95 11.18 -0.93
CA GLN A 80 5.08 12.56 -0.45
C GLN A 80 5.00 13.60 -1.57
N GLN A 81 5.22 13.18 -2.81
CA GLN A 81 5.12 14.02 -3.99
C GLN A 81 3.67 14.40 -4.27
N THR A 82 3.48 15.48 -5.03
CA THR A 82 2.20 15.83 -5.62
C THR A 82 1.87 14.91 -6.81
N PHE A 83 0.60 14.83 -7.17
CA PHE A 83 0.13 13.93 -8.24
C PHE A 83 0.77 14.23 -9.61
N ASP A 84 1.17 15.47 -9.87
CA ASP A 84 1.83 15.90 -11.09
C ASP A 84 3.33 15.54 -11.15
N GLN A 85 3.91 15.14 -10.05
CA GLN A 85 5.30 14.69 -9.93
C GLN A 85 5.46 13.17 -9.96
N LEU A 86 4.35 12.42 -9.93
CA LEU A 86 4.34 10.97 -9.95
C LEU A 86 3.92 10.44 -11.32
N ASN A 87 4.57 9.36 -11.76
CA ASN A 87 4.22 8.68 -13.00
C ASN A 87 3.91 7.20 -12.73
N TYR A 88 2.79 6.71 -13.26
CA TYR A 88 2.42 5.30 -13.18
C TYR A 88 3.42 4.35 -13.81
N GLU A 89 4.13 4.78 -14.87
CA GLU A 89 5.15 3.96 -15.53
C GLU A 89 6.29 3.55 -14.60
N ASN A 90 6.51 4.33 -13.53
CA ASN A 90 7.55 4.08 -12.55
C ASN A 90 7.03 3.37 -11.29
N MET A 91 5.76 2.94 -11.27
CA MET A 91 5.19 2.26 -10.10
C MET A 91 5.45 0.75 -10.16
N PRO A 92 5.71 0.12 -8.99
CA PRO A 92 5.79 -1.34 -8.90
C PRO A 92 4.50 -1.99 -9.42
N SER A 93 4.63 -3.15 -10.06
CA SER A 93 3.52 -3.93 -10.62
C SER A 93 2.43 -4.25 -9.58
N LEU A 94 2.81 -4.49 -8.33
CA LEU A 94 1.88 -4.75 -7.24
C LEU A 94 0.96 -3.55 -6.89
N LEU A 95 1.36 -2.32 -7.27
CA LEU A 95 0.53 -1.11 -7.12
C LEU A 95 -0.38 -0.85 -8.33
N ILE A 96 -0.17 -1.56 -9.44
CA ILE A 96 -1.02 -1.51 -10.64
C ILE A 96 -1.31 -2.94 -11.14
N PRO A 97 -1.79 -3.84 -10.27
CA PRO A 97 -1.95 -5.25 -10.62
C PRO A 97 -3.01 -5.43 -11.71
N LYS A 98 -2.82 -6.46 -12.51
CA LYS A 98 -3.84 -6.92 -13.44
C LYS A 98 -4.86 -7.78 -12.70
N LYS A 99 -6.16 -7.46 -12.86
CA LYS A 99 -7.24 -8.08 -12.12
C LYS A 99 -8.26 -8.76 -13.02
N GLY A 100 -8.82 -9.82 -12.48
CA GLY A 100 -9.88 -10.58 -13.12
C GLY A 100 -9.45 -11.27 -14.42
N ARG A 101 -10.42 -11.93 -15.06
CA ARG A 101 -10.18 -12.74 -16.26
C ARG A 101 -9.71 -11.95 -17.48
N LEU A 102 -10.00 -10.64 -17.52
CA LEU A 102 -9.62 -9.75 -18.62
C LEU A 102 -8.27 -9.07 -18.39
N GLY A 103 -7.65 -9.23 -17.23
CA GLY A 103 -6.36 -8.62 -16.91
C GLY A 103 -6.39 -7.08 -16.92
N ILE A 104 -7.48 -6.47 -16.49
CA ILE A 104 -7.60 -5.00 -16.42
C ILE A 104 -6.72 -4.49 -15.28
N GLN A 105 -5.91 -3.47 -15.53
CA GLN A 105 -5.06 -2.84 -14.53
C GLN A 105 -5.89 -2.07 -13.50
N ASP A 106 -5.58 -2.31 -12.21
CA ASP A 106 -6.13 -1.55 -11.11
C ASP A 106 -5.23 -0.33 -10.82
N HIS A 107 -5.75 0.86 -11.05
CA HIS A 107 -5.07 2.13 -10.81
C HIS A 107 -5.48 2.81 -9.49
N GLU A 108 -6.17 2.12 -8.58
CA GLU A 108 -6.74 2.73 -7.37
C GLU A 108 -5.90 2.54 -6.09
N LYS A 109 -4.63 2.09 -6.23
CA LYS A 109 -3.77 1.74 -5.09
C LYS A 109 -2.70 2.77 -4.75
N VAL A 110 -2.53 3.78 -5.60
CA VAL A 110 -1.49 4.82 -5.43
C VAL A 110 -2.12 6.14 -5.02
N PHE A 111 -1.61 6.67 -3.93
CA PHE A 111 -2.03 7.94 -3.35
C PHE A 111 -0.83 8.86 -3.15
N CYS A 112 -1.10 10.15 -3.08
CA CYS A 112 -0.12 11.16 -2.76
C CYS A 112 -0.68 12.17 -1.75
N VAL A 113 0.23 12.99 -1.22
CA VAL A 113 -0.11 14.02 -0.24
C VAL A 113 -0.99 15.08 -0.87
N ASP A 114 -1.98 15.57 -0.13
CA ASP A 114 -2.83 16.68 -0.53
C ASP A 114 -2.28 18.00 0.02
N HIS A 115 -1.39 18.64 -0.75
CA HIS A 115 -0.79 19.92 -0.35
C HIS A 115 -1.74 21.13 -0.46
N LYS A 116 -2.90 20.95 -1.10
CA LYS A 116 -3.90 22.02 -1.31
C LYS A 116 -5.14 21.85 -0.44
N GLY A 117 -5.25 20.71 0.24
CA GLY A 117 -6.45 20.33 0.97
C GLY A 117 -6.38 20.58 2.46
N LEU A 118 -7.06 19.71 3.21
CA LEU A 118 -7.32 19.86 4.64
C LEU A 118 -6.16 19.41 5.55
N GLY A 119 -4.97 19.16 5.00
CA GLY A 119 -3.79 18.79 5.77
C GLY A 119 -2.97 17.67 5.14
N ASP A 120 -1.76 17.51 5.65
CA ASP A 120 -0.82 16.49 5.19
C ASP A 120 -0.94 15.25 6.06
N ILE A 121 -1.16 14.09 5.43
CA ILE A 121 -1.34 12.81 6.12
C ILE A 121 -0.10 12.40 6.94
N TYR A 122 1.11 12.74 6.50
CA TYR A 122 2.34 12.42 7.25
C TYR A 122 2.37 13.18 8.57
N ASP A 123 2.10 14.47 8.55
CA ASP A 123 2.08 15.32 9.75
C ASP A 123 0.92 14.91 10.68
N MET A 124 -0.27 14.68 10.12
CA MET A 124 -1.46 14.29 10.88
C MET A 124 -1.30 12.95 11.60
N ARG A 125 -0.45 12.05 11.06
CA ARG A 125 -0.20 10.72 11.62
C ARG A 125 1.16 10.57 12.30
N GLY A 126 1.99 11.62 12.29
CA GLY A 126 3.33 11.59 12.86
C GLY A 126 4.26 10.61 12.14
N ILE A 127 4.10 10.45 10.82
CA ILE A 127 4.92 9.55 10.03
C ILE A 127 6.25 10.22 9.71
N ASN A 128 7.36 9.53 10.00
CA ASN A 128 8.69 10.02 9.66
C ASN A 128 8.86 10.12 8.14
N ARG A 129 9.16 11.33 7.66
CA ARG A 129 9.24 11.62 6.22
C ARG A 129 10.48 11.06 5.54
N GLU A 130 11.54 10.77 6.29
CA GLU A 130 12.77 10.20 5.73
C GLU A 130 12.70 8.68 5.64
N GLN A 131 12.13 8.04 6.65
CA GLN A 131 12.10 6.58 6.75
C GLN A 131 10.82 5.97 6.20
N GLY A 132 9.71 6.69 6.27
CA GLY A 132 8.41 6.12 5.98
C GLY A 132 8.00 5.03 6.98
N CYS A 133 6.96 4.31 6.65
CA CYS A 133 6.54 3.11 7.39
C CYS A 133 5.53 2.30 6.58
N MET A 134 5.28 1.05 6.99
CA MET A 134 4.11 0.30 6.56
C MET A 134 3.12 0.13 7.70
N ILE A 135 1.84 0.29 7.41
CA ILE A 135 0.74 0.14 8.37
C ILE A 135 -0.12 -1.04 7.92
N VAL A 136 -0.19 -2.07 8.76
CA VAL A 136 -1.07 -3.22 8.54
C VAL A 136 -2.44 -2.92 9.12
N VAL A 137 -3.47 -2.99 8.29
CA VAL A 137 -4.85 -2.65 8.63
C VAL A 137 -5.73 -3.87 8.45
N ARG A 138 -6.54 -4.16 9.46
CA ARG A 138 -7.52 -5.25 9.48
C ARG A 138 -8.71 -4.94 8.55
N PRO A 139 -9.48 -5.97 8.16
CA PRO A 139 -10.71 -5.77 7.38
C PRO A 139 -11.73 -4.80 8.00
N ASP A 140 -11.75 -4.70 9.32
CA ASP A 140 -12.59 -3.75 10.09
C ASP A 140 -11.95 -2.36 10.25
N GLN A 141 -10.89 -2.07 9.50
CA GLN A 141 -10.14 -0.82 9.46
C GLN A 141 -9.36 -0.46 10.76
N TYR A 142 -9.20 -1.38 11.70
CA TYR A 142 -8.30 -1.17 12.83
C TYR A 142 -6.84 -1.37 12.41
N ILE A 143 -5.96 -0.52 12.93
CA ILE A 143 -4.50 -0.67 12.78
C ILE A 143 -4.06 -1.87 13.63
N ALA A 144 -3.44 -2.85 12.99
CA ALA A 144 -2.93 -4.04 13.65
C ALA A 144 -1.42 -3.96 13.93
N GLN A 145 -0.65 -3.34 13.01
CA GLN A 145 0.79 -3.15 13.13
C GLN A 145 1.24 -1.86 12.46
N VAL A 146 2.31 -1.26 12.97
CA VAL A 146 3.08 -0.22 12.30
C VAL A 146 4.54 -0.68 12.29
N LEU A 147 5.12 -0.83 11.12
CA LEU A 147 6.43 -1.42 10.92
C LEU A 147 7.29 -0.54 9.99
N PRO A 148 8.62 -0.58 10.11
CA PRO A 148 9.51 -0.04 9.08
C PRO A 148 9.26 -0.71 7.72
N LEU A 149 9.53 -0.01 6.61
CA LEU A 149 9.33 -0.56 5.25
C LEU A 149 10.17 -1.81 4.97
N ASN A 150 11.28 -1.99 5.64
CA ASN A 150 12.18 -3.14 5.50
C ASN A 150 11.91 -4.29 6.49
N ALA A 151 10.89 -4.19 7.34
CA ALA A 151 10.57 -5.20 8.37
C ALA A 151 9.78 -6.38 7.79
N THR A 152 10.32 -7.02 6.76
CA THR A 152 9.67 -8.13 6.03
C THR A 152 9.52 -9.39 6.88
N ALA A 153 10.51 -9.71 7.72
CA ALA A 153 10.47 -10.87 8.62
C ALA A 153 9.36 -10.73 9.68
N GLU A 154 9.19 -9.54 10.24
CA GLU A 154 8.13 -9.22 11.20
C GLU A 154 6.76 -9.31 10.55
N LEU A 155 6.64 -8.86 9.30
CA LEU A 155 5.41 -8.94 8.52
C LEU A 155 5.02 -10.40 8.24
N THR A 156 5.98 -11.24 7.82
CA THR A 156 5.77 -12.69 7.64
C THR A 156 5.31 -13.35 8.93
N LYS A 157 5.99 -13.07 10.06
CA LYS A 157 5.63 -13.61 11.37
C LYS A 157 4.23 -13.16 11.80
N PHE A 158 3.89 -11.89 11.59
CA PHE A 158 2.58 -11.34 11.94
C PHE A 158 1.47 -12.10 11.23
N PHE A 159 1.51 -12.22 9.92
CA PHE A 159 0.48 -12.93 9.15
C PHE A 159 0.49 -14.45 9.38
N GLY A 160 1.65 -15.03 9.66
CA GLY A 160 1.77 -16.45 10.03
C GLY A 160 1.07 -16.81 11.33
N ASN A 161 0.86 -15.83 12.23
CA ASN A 161 0.08 -16.01 13.45
C ASN A 161 -1.44 -15.83 13.26
N ILE A 162 -1.85 -15.28 12.13
CA ILE A 162 -3.26 -14.96 11.83
C ILE A 162 -3.87 -15.99 10.88
N PHE A 163 -3.15 -16.30 9.81
CA PHE A 163 -3.61 -17.24 8.80
C PHE A 163 -3.12 -18.65 9.10
N VAL A 164 -4.06 -19.58 9.23
CA VAL A 164 -3.75 -21.01 9.34
C VAL A 164 -3.57 -21.55 7.91
N LYS A 165 -2.48 -22.29 7.69
CA LYS A 165 -2.21 -22.97 6.42
C LYS A 165 -3.12 -24.18 6.24
#